data_27f769060e003d120b8bd79e926cd727
#
_entry.id   27f769060e003d120b8bd79e926cd727
#
_cell.length_a   1.000
_cell.length_b   1.000
_cell.length_c   1.000
_cell.angle_alpha   90.00
_cell.angle_beta   90.00
_cell.angle_gamma   90.00
#
_symmetry.space_group_name_H-M   'P 1'
#
loop_
_entity.id
_entity.type
_entity.pdbx_description
1 polymer ?
#
loop_
_entity_poly.entity_id
_entity_poly.type
_entity_poly.pdbx_seq_one_letter_code
_entity_poly.pdbx_strand_id
1 'polypeptide(L)'
;MYMNRYFLIIVASALLLPFGEAGVQRAGRTDWNLKAPWGGTRQDATRDPRPPFKIFDNVYYVGLQTVCAYLVTTSNGLVLIDATYAETADSVLNSIRTLGFEPANIKYIFVTHSHTDHLGGAARIKQVSGAPVGMSAEDWAVTNRPPIEKDLVLKDGQTITAGDAGFKFYVTPGHTPGATSIEFQVRDQGKTYRALSPGGLGMQFGPAETPTFLKSMERLKQLGPWDVMLSNHPWLMPRTLDDIQKGLANRATATHPAVLGPAKISEWFDAVINVTKQKLAAGQ
;
A
#
# COMPACT_ATOMS: atom_id res chain seq x y z
N MET A 1 -82.07 -36.63 7.42
CA MET A 1 -81.52 -36.90 8.75
C MET A 1 -80.01 -36.93 8.62
N TYR A 2 -79.37 -35.80 8.78
CA TYR A 2 -77.96 -35.60 8.47
C TYR A 2 -77.19 -35.51 9.79
N MET A 3 -76.20 -36.42 9.93
CA MET A 3 -75.28 -36.44 11.05
C MET A 3 -74.00 -35.59 10.65
N ASN A 4 -73.81 -34.44 11.33
CA ASN A 4 -72.69 -33.59 11.17
C ASN A 4 -71.55 -34.10 12.07
N ARG A 5 -70.43 -34.49 11.45
CA ARG A 5 -69.19 -34.83 12.14
C ARG A 5 -68.28 -33.58 12.17
N TYR A 6 -68.11 -32.97 13.32
CA TYR A 6 -67.10 -31.94 13.55
C TYR A 6 -65.75 -32.60 13.76
N PHE A 7 -64.81 -32.31 12.85
CA PHE A 7 -63.42 -32.62 13.04
C PHE A 7 -62.77 -31.51 13.89
N LEU A 8 -62.28 -31.90 15.07
CA LEU A 8 -61.50 -31.03 15.96
C LEU A 8 -60.12 -31.01 15.49
N ILE A 9 -59.63 -29.84 14.89
CA ILE A 9 -58.26 -29.62 14.55
C ILE A 9 -57.60 -29.06 15.80
N ILE A 10 -56.72 -29.85 16.42
CA ILE A 10 -55.82 -29.40 17.47
C ILE A 10 -54.66 -28.69 16.80
N VAL A 11 -54.65 -27.37 16.90
CA VAL A 11 -53.47 -26.57 16.48
C VAL A 11 -52.47 -26.60 17.64
N ALA A 12 -51.44 -27.39 17.48
CA ALA A 12 -50.30 -27.37 18.38
C ALA A 12 -49.49 -26.09 18.11
N SER A 13 -49.65 -25.08 18.96
CA SER A 13 -48.81 -23.89 18.96
C SER A 13 -47.40 -24.26 19.45
N ALA A 14 -46.50 -24.50 18.52
CA ALA A 14 -45.07 -24.58 18.83
C ALA A 14 -44.57 -23.19 19.23
N LEU A 15 -44.29 -23.00 20.50
CA LEU A 15 -43.55 -21.88 21.03
C LEU A 15 -42.13 -21.92 20.44
N LEU A 16 -41.90 -21.15 19.41
CA LEU A 16 -40.55 -20.79 18.95
C LEU A 16 -39.94 -19.88 20.01
N LEU A 17 -39.17 -20.43 20.89
CA LEU A 17 -38.21 -19.68 21.69
C LEU A 17 -37.20 -19.02 20.72
N PRO A 18 -36.89 -17.73 20.84
CA PRO A 18 -35.84 -17.16 20.07
C PRO A 18 -34.52 -17.81 20.52
N PHE A 19 -33.90 -18.55 19.62
CA PHE A 19 -32.49 -18.91 19.76
C PHE A 19 -31.73 -17.59 19.86
N GLY A 20 -31.36 -17.22 21.09
CA GLY A 20 -30.40 -16.20 21.32
C GLY A 20 -29.15 -16.58 20.54
N GLU A 21 -28.82 -15.79 19.54
CA GLU A 21 -27.47 -15.80 18.95
C GLU A 21 -26.50 -15.52 20.10
N ALA A 22 -25.98 -16.61 20.68
CA ALA A 22 -24.78 -16.49 21.50
C ALA A 22 -23.72 -15.86 20.59
N GLY A 23 -23.47 -14.58 20.84
CA GLY A 23 -22.42 -13.85 20.20
C GLY A 23 -21.12 -14.58 20.47
N VAL A 24 -20.73 -15.45 19.53
CA VAL A 24 -19.37 -15.90 19.41
C VAL A 24 -18.59 -14.62 19.15
N GLN A 25 -18.04 -14.04 20.19
CA GLN A 25 -16.97 -13.04 20.08
C GLN A 25 -15.90 -13.71 19.23
N ARG A 26 -15.92 -13.42 17.92
CA ARG A 26 -14.84 -13.76 17.00
C ARG A 26 -13.65 -12.92 17.44
N ALA A 27 -12.87 -13.48 18.35
CA ALA A 27 -11.57 -12.93 18.70
C ALA A 27 -10.78 -12.75 17.41
N GLY A 28 -10.42 -11.49 17.10
CA GLY A 28 -9.32 -11.19 16.21
C GLY A 28 -9.61 -11.20 14.71
N ARG A 29 -10.81 -10.92 14.25
CA ARG A 29 -11.01 -10.61 12.84
C ARG A 29 -10.66 -9.13 12.61
N THR A 30 -9.40 -8.85 12.35
CA THR A 30 -8.99 -7.63 11.69
C THR A 30 -9.51 -7.73 10.26
N ASP A 31 -10.56 -6.97 9.93
CA ASP A 31 -11.10 -6.91 8.55
C ASP A 31 -10.15 -6.07 7.68
N TRP A 32 -8.94 -6.62 7.45
CA TRP A 32 -8.02 -6.04 6.50
C TRP A 32 -8.62 -6.20 5.10
N ASN A 33 -8.95 -5.11 4.45
CA ASN A 33 -9.38 -5.13 3.06
C ASN A 33 -8.16 -5.38 2.16
N LEU A 34 -7.87 -6.65 1.88
CA LEU A 34 -6.78 -7.06 1.01
C LEU A 34 -7.20 -7.16 -0.47
N LYS A 35 -8.46 -6.84 -0.78
CA LYS A 35 -8.97 -6.81 -2.16
C LYS A 35 -9.01 -5.37 -2.64
N ALA A 36 -8.53 -5.14 -3.85
CA ALA A 36 -8.73 -3.85 -4.52
C ALA A 36 -10.23 -3.56 -4.61
N PRO A 37 -10.72 -2.45 -4.03
CA PRO A 37 -12.15 -2.10 -4.09
C PRO A 37 -12.60 -1.68 -5.49
N TRP A 38 -11.66 -1.48 -6.39
CA TRP A 38 -11.89 -0.91 -7.72
C TRP A 38 -11.66 -1.98 -8.78
N GLY A 39 -12.69 -2.30 -9.55
CA GLY A 39 -12.55 -2.92 -10.87
C GLY A 39 -12.11 -1.91 -11.94
N GLY A 40 -11.48 -0.81 -11.51
CA GLY A 40 -11.12 0.31 -12.37
C GLY A 40 -10.08 -0.06 -13.40
N THR A 41 -10.26 0.46 -14.61
CA THR A 41 -9.29 0.36 -15.69
C THR A 41 -8.24 1.46 -15.56
N ARG A 42 -7.10 1.33 -16.26
CA ARG A 42 -6.07 2.38 -16.34
C ARG A 42 -6.65 3.77 -16.68
N GLN A 43 -7.75 3.83 -17.46
CA GLN A 43 -8.41 5.08 -17.84
C GLN A 43 -9.10 5.77 -16.65
N ASP A 44 -9.53 5.02 -15.64
CA ASP A 44 -10.16 5.59 -14.45
C ASP A 44 -9.14 6.30 -13.57
N ALA A 45 -7.89 5.87 -13.55
CA ALA A 45 -6.82 6.49 -12.78
C ALA A 45 -6.55 7.95 -13.16
N THR A 46 -6.77 8.35 -14.43
CA THR A 46 -6.63 9.73 -14.90
C THR A 46 -7.77 10.64 -14.46
N ARG A 47 -8.89 10.05 -14.07
CA ARG A 47 -10.11 10.76 -13.63
C ARG A 47 -10.21 10.86 -12.11
N ASP A 48 -9.24 10.32 -11.39
CA ASP A 48 -9.29 10.13 -9.95
C ASP A 48 -8.16 10.89 -9.23
N PRO A 49 -8.08 12.23 -9.40
CA PRO A 49 -7.08 13.04 -8.72
C PRO A 49 -7.37 13.08 -7.23
N ARG A 50 -6.30 13.04 -6.43
CA ARG A 50 -6.39 13.28 -5.00
C ARG A 50 -5.64 14.55 -4.65
N PRO A 51 -6.25 15.48 -3.90
CA PRO A 51 -5.53 16.64 -3.39
C PRO A 51 -4.31 16.19 -2.58
N PRO A 52 -3.12 16.75 -2.85
CA PRO A 52 -1.93 16.39 -2.11
C PRO A 52 -2.01 16.91 -0.67
N PHE A 53 -1.41 16.17 0.27
CA PHE A 53 -1.40 16.58 1.68
C PHE A 53 -0.16 16.07 2.41
N LYS A 54 0.17 16.77 3.49
CA LYS A 54 1.24 16.38 4.40
C LYS A 54 0.78 15.19 5.25
N ILE A 55 1.55 14.08 5.23
CA ILE A 55 1.32 12.93 6.11
C ILE A 55 2.17 13.09 7.38
N PHE A 56 3.48 13.21 7.24
CA PHE A 56 4.45 13.39 8.33
C PHE A 56 5.23 14.70 8.12
N ASP A 57 6.05 15.10 9.08
CA ASP A 57 6.84 16.32 8.95
C ASP A 57 7.76 16.31 7.72
N ASN A 58 8.16 15.12 7.28
CA ASN A 58 9.01 14.92 6.12
C ASN A 58 8.38 14.05 5.01
N VAL A 59 7.10 13.71 5.08
CA VAL A 59 6.43 12.87 4.06
C VAL A 59 5.12 13.47 3.62
N TYR A 60 4.92 13.54 2.30
CA TYR A 60 3.74 14.11 1.66
C TYR A 60 3.14 13.11 0.68
N TYR A 61 1.82 13.08 0.60
CA TYR A 61 1.11 12.34 -0.44
C TYR A 61 1.00 13.18 -1.70
N VAL A 62 1.42 12.62 -2.84
CA VAL A 62 1.36 13.28 -4.16
C VAL A 62 0.77 12.40 -5.25
N GLY A 63 0.23 11.23 -4.88
CA GLY A 63 -0.35 10.24 -5.79
C GLY A 63 -1.82 10.48 -6.14
N LEU A 64 -2.46 9.40 -6.59
CA LEU A 64 -3.85 9.36 -7.05
C LEU A 64 -4.76 8.72 -5.98
N GLN A 65 -6.07 8.62 -6.25
CA GLN A 65 -6.99 7.88 -5.37
C GLN A 65 -6.68 6.37 -5.35
N THR A 66 -6.17 5.84 -6.45
CA THR A 66 -5.95 4.40 -6.65
C THR A 66 -4.50 3.96 -6.54
N VAL A 67 -3.54 4.87 -6.73
CA VAL A 67 -2.10 4.59 -6.71
C VAL A 67 -1.39 5.64 -5.87
N CYS A 68 -0.63 5.17 -4.91
CA CYS A 68 0.14 6.06 -4.05
C CYS A 68 1.45 6.48 -4.71
N ALA A 69 1.80 7.74 -4.47
CA ALA A 69 3.16 8.25 -4.62
C ALA A 69 3.48 9.13 -3.41
N TYR A 70 4.68 8.99 -2.87
CA TYR A 70 5.10 9.71 -1.68
C TYR A 70 6.31 10.59 -1.97
N LEU A 71 6.24 11.84 -1.55
CA LEU A 71 7.35 12.77 -1.59
C LEU A 71 7.98 12.84 -0.20
N VAL A 72 9.27 12.55 -0.10
CA VAL A 72 10.03 12.63 1.16
C VAL A 72 10.99 13.83 1.05
N THR A 73 10.89 14.75 2.01
CA THR A 73 11.82 15.88 2.11
C THR A 73 13.06 15.48 2.90
N THR A 74 14.21 15.90 2.41
CA THR A 74 15.52 15.66 3.03
C THR A 74 16.33 16.96 3.08
N SER A 75 17.43 17.00 3.81
CA SER A 75 18.33 18.15 3.85
C SER A 75 19.05 18.42 2.50
N ASN A 76 18.97 17.48 1.54
CA ASN A 76 19.58 17.61 0.21
C ASN A 76 18.54 17.62 -0.93
N GLY A 77 17.30 17.96 -0.66
CA GLY A 77 16.22 18.01 -1.65
C GLY A 77 15.14 16.96 -1.40
N LEU A 78 14.56 16.43 -2.47
CA LEU A 78 13.37 15.60 -2.42
C LEU A 78 13.66 14.18 -2.92
N VAL A 79 12.98 13.21 -2.39
CA VAL A 79 12.94 11.83 -2.90
C VAL A 79 11.49 11.46 -3.21
N LEU A 80 11.25 10.96 -4.42
CA LEU A 80 9.93 10.47 -4.81
C LEU A 80 9.92 8.93 -4.75
N ILE A 81 8.90 8.36 -4.11
CA ILE A 81 8.63 6.92 -4.10
C ILE A 81 7.39 6.69 -4.95
N ASP A 82 7.53 5.92 -6.02
CA ASP A 82 6.62 5.67 -7.13
C ASP A 82 6.23 6.93 -7.92
N ALA A 83 5.84 6.72 -9.18
CA ALA A 83 5.64 7.79 -10.15
C ALA A 83 4.26 7.75 -10.84
N THR A 84 3.38 6.87 -10.42
CA THR A 84 2.06 6.66 -10.99
C THR A 84 2.09 6.29 -12.50
N TYR A 85 1.00 6.51 -13.23
CA TYR A 85 0.91 6.25 -14.67
C TYR A 85 1.59 7.36 -15.49
N ALA A 86 1.93 7.05 -16.76
CA ALA A 86 2.52 8.02 -17.66
C ALA A 86 1.62 9.25 -17.90
N GLU A 87 0.33 9.02 -18.07
CA GLU A 87 -0.69 10.06 -18.30
C GLU A 87 -0.99 10.92 -17.07
N THR A 88 -0.59 10.48 -15.88
CA THR A 88 -0.82 11.22 -14.62
C THR A 88 0.46 11.83 -14.04
N ALA A 89 1.59 11.74 -14.74
CA ALA A 89 2.87 12.29 -14.29
C ALA A 89 2.80 13.79 -14.02
N ASP A 90 2.14 14.58 -14.89
CA ASP A 90 1.98 16.02 -14.69
C ASP A 90 1.06 16.33 -13.49
N SER A 91 0.12 15.44 -13.14
CA SER A 91 -0.67 15.56 -11.90
C SER A 91 0.22 15.42 -10.66
N VAL A 92 1.16 14.47 -10.66
CA VAL A 92 2.16 14.32 -9.57
C VAL A 92 3.03 15.57 -9.47
N LEU A 93 3.56 16.07 -10.59
CA LEU A 93 4.36 17.30 -10.62
C LEU A 93 3.58 18.52 -10.09
N ASN A 94 2.31 18.64 -10.44
CA ASN A 94 1.44 19.71 -9.96
C ASN A 94 1.14 19.55 -8.46
N SER A 95 0.92 18.33 -7.98
CA SER A 95 0.77 18.04 -6.54
C SER A 95 1.98 18.48 -5.73
N ILE A 96 3.20 18.21 -6.25
CA ILE A 96 4.46 18.67 -5.63
C ILE A 96 4.51 20.19 -5.56
N ARG A 97 4.18 20.90 -6.64
CA ARG A 97 4.14 22.38 -6.66
C ARG A 97 3.07 22.95 -5.73
N THR A 98 1.88 22.33 -5.66
CA THR A 98 0.79 22.75 -4.77
C THR A 98 1.22 22.68 -3.30
N LEU A 99 2.10 21.76 -2.95
CA LEU A 99 2.69 21.67 -1.61
C LEU A 99 3.83 22.68 -1.36
N GLY A 100 4.17 23.52 -2.34
CA GLY A 100 5.22 24.52 -2.23
C GLY A 100 6.63 23.98 -2.53
N PHE A 101 6.73 22.81 -3.16
CA PHE A 101 8.03 22.24 -3.55
C PHE A 101 8.30 22.38 -5.05
N GLU A 102 9.57 22.45 -5.40
CA GLU A 102 10.00 22.48 -6.80
C GLU A 102 10.38 21.06 -7.27
N PRO A 103 9.72 20.52 -8.31
CA PRO A 103 10.04 19.19 -8.83
C PRO A 103 11.50 19.04 -9.30
N ALA A 104 12.15 20.12 -9.72
CA ALA A 104 13.58 20.13 -10.07
C ALA A 104 14.50 19.77 -8.89
N ASN A 105 14.02 19.86 -7.66
CA ASN A 105 14.75 19.48 -6.46
C ASN A 105 14.67 17.99 -6.13
N ILE A 106 13.96 17.18 -6.91
CA ILE A 106 13.96 15.72 -6.75
C ILE A 106 15.35 15.19 -7.07
N LYS A 107 15.92 14.43 -6.14
CA LYS A 107 17.25 13.83 -6.23
C LYS A 107 17.22 12.35 -6.63
N TYR A 108 16.14 11.65 -6.29
CA TYR A 108 15.92 10.26 -6.62
C TYR A 108 14.44 10.01 -6.86
N ILE A 109 14.15 9.11 -7.81
CA ILE A 109 12.83 8.53 -8.02
C ILE A 109 13.00 7.03 -7.78
N PHE A 110 12.53 6.51 -6.63
CA PHE A 110 12.58 5.09 -6.32
C PHE A 110 11.25 4.46 -6.70
N VAL A 111 11.30 3.47 -7.59
CA VAL A 111 10.11 2.76 -8.07
C VAL A 111 10.06 1.40 -7.40
N THR A 112 8.93 1.11 -6.76
CA THR A 112 8.74 -0.13 -6.01
C THR A 112 8.70 -1.36 -6.92
N HIS A 113 8.15 -1.24 -8.13
CA HIS A 113 8.13 -2.31 -9.12
C HIS A 113 7.76 -1.83 -10.53
N SER A 114 7.94 -2.70 -11.52
CA SER A 114 7.89 -2.37 -12.95
C SER A 114 6.49 -2.17 -13.54
N HIS A 115 5.40 -2.31 -12.78
CA HIS A 115 4.06 -2.06 -13.29
C HIS A 115 3.85 -0.59 -13.67
N THR A 116 2.98 -0.38 -14.67
CA THR A 116 2.80 0.94 -15.30
C THR A 116 2.18 1.98 -14.40
N ASP A 117 1.46 1.57 -13.40
CA ASP A 117 0.87 2.43 -12.37
C ASP A 117 1.89 2.89 -11.31
N HIS A 118 3.11 2.37 -11.33
CA HIS A 118 4.21 2.78 -10.45
C HIS A 118 5.38 3.38 -11.21
N LEU A 119 5.74 2.79 -12.37
CA LEU A 119 6.86 3.23 -13.19
C LEU A 119 6.47 4.28 -14.25
N GLY A 120 5.19 4.28 -14.68
CA GLY A 120 4.76 4.96 -15.91
C GLY A 120 5.13 6.44 -16.00
N GLY A 121 4.95 7.19 -14.92
CA GLY A 121 5.25 8.62 -14.87
C GLY A 121 6.72 8.98 -14.70
N ALA A 122 7.58 8.00 -14.37
CA ALA A 122 8.96 8.27 -14.01
C ALA A 122 9.77 8.96 -15.11
N ALA A 123 9.53 8.63 -16.39
CA ALA A 123 10.21 9.28 -17.52
C ALA A 123 9.92 10.80 -17.56
N ARG A 124 8.66 11.18 -17.43
CA ARG A 124 8.25 12.59 -17.44
C ARG A 124 8.79 13.34 -16.22
N ILE A 125 8.75 12.71 -15.04
CA ILE A 125 9.27 13.32 -13.81
C ILE A 125 10.80 13.47 -13.89
N LYS A 126 11.52 12.46 -14.39
CA LYS A 126 12.95 12.53 -14.66
C LYS A 126 13.29 13.66 -15.64
N GLN A 127 12.51 13.85 -16.72
CA GLN A 127 12.71 14.94 -17.67
C GLN A 127 12.71 16.31 -17.00
N VAL A 128 11.86 16.50 -15.97
CA VAL A 128 11.75 17.77 -15.24
C VAL A 128 12.81 17.91 -14.16
N SER A 129 13.14 16.82 -13.47
CA SER A 129 14.03 16.86 -12.29
C SER A 129 15.49 16.56 -12.58
N GLY A 130 15.76 15.80 -13.65
CA GLY A 130 17.08 15.21 -13.88
C GLY A 130 17.41 14.03 -12.94
N ALA A 131 16.49 13.64 -12.04
CA ALA A 131 16.74 12.63 -11.02
C ALA A 131 16.89 11.23 -11.62
N PRO A 132 17.84 10.41 -11.14
CA PRO A 132 17.94 9.02 -11.52
C PRO A 132 16.72 8.22 -11.02
N VAL A 133 16.28 7.27 -11.87
CA VAL A 133 15.19 6.33 -11.55
C VAL A 133 15.79 5.03 -11.07
N GLY A 134 15.50 4.65 -9.83
CA GLY A 134 15.98 3.42 -9.19
C GLY A 134 14.91 2.32 -9.16
N MET A 135 15.29 1.12 -9.58
CA MET A 135 14.49 -0.10 -9.52
C MET A 135 15.43 -1.31 -9.42
N SER A 136 14.96 -2.47 -8.98
CA SER A 136 15.77 -3.69 -8.95
C SER A 136 16.25 -4.12 -10.35
N ALA A 137 17.29 -4.94 -10.39
CA ALA A 137 17.80 -5.45 -11.67
C ALA A 137 16.77 -6.31 -12.39
N GLU A 138 16.03 -7.12 -11.64
CA GLU A 138 15.02 -8.04 -12.13
C GLU A 138 13.85 -7.30 -12.76
N ASP A 139 13.39 -6.23 -12.13
CA ASP A 139 12.29 -5.43 -12.66
C ASP A 139 12.73 -4.55 -13.83
N TRP A 140 13.99 -4.09 -13.85
CA TRP A 140 14.56 -3.48 -15.05
C TRP A 140 14.59 -4.45 -16.24
N ALA A 141 14.81 -5.74 -15.99
CA ALA A 141 14.89 -6.74 -17.05
C ALA A 141 13.53 -7.08 -17.68
N VAL A 142 12.44 -6.97 -16.93
CA VAL A 142 11.08 -7.29 -17.43
C VAL A 142 10.31 -6.08 -17.92
N THR A 143 10.83 -4.87 -17.75
CA THR A 143 10.15 -3.68 -18.26
C THR A 143 10.35 -3.56 -19.76
N ASN A 144 9.26 -3.71 -20.50
CA ASN A 144 9.23 -3.64 -21.97
C ASN A 144 8.91 -2.22 -22.49
N ARG A 145 8.91 -1.22 -21.62
CA ARG A 145 8.33 0.09 -21.96
C ARG A 145 9.40 1.14 -22.12
N PRO A 146 9.42 1.77 -23.29
CA PRO A 146 10.18 2.97 -23.49
C PRO A 146 9.53 4.15 -22.72
N PRO A 147 10.23 5.15 -22.41
CA PRO A 147 11.66 5.31 -22.67
C PRO A 147 12.44 5.67 -21.41
N ILE A 148 12.51 4.77 -20.47
CA ILE A 148 13.44 4.95 -19.35
C ILE A 148 14.56 3.97 -19.58
N GLU A 149 15.72 4.49 -19.97
CA GLU A 149 16.94 3.72 -19.89
C GLU A 149 17.21 3.34 -18.45
N LYS A 150 17.72 2.14 -18.25
CA LYS A 150 18.15 1.64 -16.93
C LYS A 150 19.14 2.64 -16.32
N ASP A 151 18.76 3.23 -15.20
CA ASP A 151 19.55 4.27 -14.53
C ASP A 151 20.28 3.71 -13.32
N LEU A 152 19.51 3.50 -12.25
CA LEU A 152 20.00 3.09 -10.95
C LEU A 152 19.46 1.71 -10.62
N VAL A 153 20.36 0.78 -10.29
CA VAL A 153 19.99 -0.55 -9.83
C VAL A 153 19.97 -0.57 -8.31
N LEU A 154 18.77 -0.79 -7.75
CA LEU A 154 18.58 -1.00 -6.33
C LEU A 154 18.93 -2.45 -5.99
N LYS A 155 19.77 -2.65 -4.98
CA LYS A 155 20.19 -3.98 -4.53
C LYS A 155 19.56 -4.32 -3.19
N ASP A 156 19.32 -5.60 -2.97
CA ASP A 156 18.83 -6.10 -1.69
C ASP A 156 19.79 -5.72 -0.54
N GLY A 157 19.23 -5.19 0.54
CA GLY A 157 19.99 -4.71 1.71
C GLY A 157 20.74 -3.39 1.52
N GLN A 158 20.78 -2.83 0.30
CA GLN A 158 21.43 -1.54 0.02
C GLN A 158 20.72 -0.40 0.73
N THR A 159 21.49 0.59 1.18
CA THR A 159 20.98 1.89 1.62
C THR A 159 21.52 2.99 0.72
N ILE A 160 20.62 3.86 0.24
CA ILE A 160 20.99 5.11 -0.43
C ILE A 160 20.62 6.25 0.52
N THR A 161 21.59 7.16 0.74
CA THR A 161 21.40 8.33 1.59
C THR A 161 21.17 9.57 0.73
N ALA A 162 20.11 10.31 1.05
CA ALA A 162 19.83 11.62 0.49
C ALA A 162 19.77 12.63 1.63
N GLY A 163 20.82 13.44 1.79
CA GLY A 163 20.95 14.36 2.91
C GLY A 163 20.89 13.62 4.27
N ASP A 164 19.91 13.98 5.10
CA ASP A 164 19.67 13.41 6.43
C ASP A 164 18.75 12.16 6.42
N ALA A 165 18.35 11.68 5.25
CA ALA A 165 17.45 10.53 5.13
C ALA A 165 18.13 9.33 4.45
N GLY A 166 18.03 8.15 5.08
CA GLY A 166 18.45 6.86 4.52
C GLY A 166 17.27 6.08 3.99
N PHE A 167 17.41 5.50 2.80
CA PHE A 167 16.44 4.63 2.15
C PHE A 167 17.07 3.26 1.97
N LYS A 168 16.55 2.27 2.68
CA LYS A 168 17.04 0.89 2.61
C LYS A 168 16.10 0.03 1.80
N PHE A 169 16.64 -0.73 0.87
CA PHE A 169 15.90 -1.52 -0.10
C PHE A 169 15.91 -2.99 0.25
N TYR A 170 14.77 -3.64 0.11
CA TYR A 170 14.62 -5.08 0.25
C TYR A 170 13.93 -5.62 -1.00
N VAL A 171 14.63 -6.44 -1.77
CA VAL A 171 14.02 -7.12 -2.92
C VAL A 171 13.08 -8.21 -2.39
N THR A 172 11.80 -8.04 -2.68
CA THR A 172 10.67 -8.83 -2.16
C THR A 172 9.81 -9.34 -3.31
N PRO A 173 10.32 -10.29 -4.10
CA PRO A 173 9.67 -10.77 -5.31
C PRO A 173 8.36 -11.50 -5.03
N GLY A 174 7.55 -11.64 -6.08
CA GLY A 174 6.27 -12.34 -6.07
C GLY A 174 5.21 -11.58 -6.86
N HIS A 175 4.98 -10.31 -6.55
CA HIS A 175 4.08 -9.46 -7.35
C HIS A 175 4.69 -9.11 -8.72
N THR A 176 5.97 -8.83 -8.73
CA THR A 176 6.87 -8.81 -9.89
C THR A 176 8.15 -9.55 -9.51
N PRO A 177 9.01 -9.95 -10.48
CA PRO A 177 10.28 -10.62 -10.18
C PRO A 177 11.23 -9.81 -9.30
N GLY A 178 11.13 -8.48 -9.36
CA GLY A 178 12.04 -7.58 -8.65
C GLY A 178 11.33 -6.57 -7.74
N ALA A 179 10.08 -6.83 -7.34
CA ALA A 179 9.38 -5.94 -6.41
C ALA A 179 10.28 -5.58 -5.23
N THR A 180 10.36 -4.30 -4.91
CA THR A 180 11.29 -3.77 -3.92
C THR A 180 10.55 -3.01 -2.84
N SER A 181 10.70 -3.44 -1.59
CA SER A 181 10.20 -2.74 -0.41
C SER A 181 11.23 -1.74 0.09
N ILE A 182 10.78 -0.58 0.53
CA ILE A 182 11.62 0.55 0.90
C ILE A 182 11.41 0.90 2.37
N GLU A 183 12.46 0.78 3.16
CA GLU A 183 12.49 1.26 4.55
C GLU A 183 13.05 2.68 4.58
N PHE A 184 12.43 3.56 5.35
CA PHE A 184 12.90 4.91 5.61
C PHE A 184 12.34 5.44 6.95
N GLN A 185 12.83 6.59 7.37
CA GLN A 185 12.36 7.22 8.62
C GLN A 185 11.33 8.31 8.32
N VAL A 186 10.25 8.33 9.10
CA VAL A 186 9.26 9.39 9.10
C VAL A 186 9.30 10.14 10.43
N ARG A 187 9.07 11.46 10.39
CA ARG A 187 9.17 12.34 11.55
C ARG A 187 7.83 13.00 11.86
N ASP A 188 7.51 13.09 13.13
CA ASP A 188 6.30 13.74 13.61
C ASP A 188 6.55 14.38 14.98
N GLN A 189 6.45 15.71 15.04
CA GLN A 189 6.61 16.49 16.29
C GLN A 189 7.87 16.09 17.08
N GLY A 190 9.00 16.01 16.39
CA GLY A 190 10.30 15.66 16.99
C GLY A 190 10.53 14.18 17.27
N LYS A 191 9.53 13.32 17.05
CA LYS A 191 9.67 11.86 17.12
C LYS A 191 9.98 11.28 15.74
N THR A 192 10.79 10.23 15.74
CA THR A 192 11.13 9.48 14.53
C THR A 192 10.55 8.07 14.62
N TYR A 193 9.99 7.61 13.51
CA TYR A 193 9.37 6.30 13.39
C TYR A 193 9.95 5.57 12.18
N ARG A 194 10.05 4.25 12.28
CA ARG A 194 10.53 3.38 11.24
C ARG A 194 9.37 3.01 10.31
N ALA A 195 9.45 3.47 9.06
CA ALA A 195 8.42 3.24 8.07
C ALA A 195 8.85 2.23 7.02
N LEU A 196 7.88 1.46 6.52
CA LEU A 196 8.01 0.56 5.39
C LEU A 196 7.03 0.98 4.29
N SER A 197 7.54 1.16 3.06
CA SER A 197 6.74 1.14 1.85
C SER A 197 6.94 -0.21 1.17
N PRO A 198 6.00 -1.17 1.32
CA PRO A 198 6.16 -2.49 0.72
C PRO A 198 5.94 -2.42 -0.78
N GLY A 199 6.82 -3.08 -1.53
CA GLY A 199 6.72 -3.19 -2.99
C GLY A 199 5.77 -4.32 -3.39
N GLY A 200 4.70 -3.99 -4.15
CA GLY A 200 3.86 -4.97 -4.80
C GLY A 200 3.08 -5.89 -3.86
N LEU A 201 2.10 -5.36 -3.15
CA LEU A 201 1.24 -6.15 -2.25
C LEU A 201 0.02 -6.77 -2.95
N GLY A 202 -0.28 -6.40 -4.19
CA GLY A 202 -1.39 -6.95 -4.94
C GLY A 202 -1.20 -8.43 -5.25
N MET A 203 -2.21 -9.26 -4.95
CA MET A 203 -2.15 -10.71 -5.13
C MET A 203 -2.71 -11.17 -6.48
N GLN A 204 -2.62 -10.32 -7.51
CA GLN A 204 -3.04 -10.64 -8.90
C GLN A 204 -1.91 -11.37 -9.66
N PHE A 205 -1.42 -12.44 -9.09
CA PHE A 205 -0.40 -13.31 -9.67
C PHE A 205 -0.84 -14.77 -9.60
N GLY A 206 -0.18 -15.62 -10.37
CA GLY A 206 -0.53 -17.04 -10.48
C GLY A 206 0.07 -17.92 -9.39
N PRO A 207 -0.19 -19.23 -9.46
CA PRO A 207 0.32 -20.20 -8.49
C PRO A 207 1.84 -20.32 -8.48
N ALA A 208 2.51 -19.96 -9.56
CA ALA A 208 3.98 -20.01 -9.64
C ALA A 208 4.63 -18.94 -8.73
N GLU A 209 4.04 -17.77 -8.61
CA GLU A 209 4.57 -16.64 -7.85
C GLU A 209 4.17 -16.68 -6.37
N THR A 210 3.07 -17.38 -6.05
CA THR A 210 2.51 -17.44 -4.68
C THR A 210 3.49 -17.88 -3.61
N PRO A 211 4.33 -18.93 -3.81
CA PRO A 211 5.34 -19.32 -2.81
C PRO A 211 6.42 -18.26 -2.60
N THR A 212 6.81 -17.56 -3.66
CA THR A 212 7.82 -16.51 -3.61
C THR A 212 7.28 -15.27 -2.88
N PHE A 213 6.05 -14.87 -3.17
CA PHE A 213 5.37 -13.80 -2.47
C PHE A 213 5.22 -14.11 -0.97
N LEU A 214 4.85 -15.35 -0.62
CA LEU A 214 4.74 -15.78 0.78
C LEU A 214 6.06 -15.58 1.53
N LYS A 215 7.17 -16.05 0.97
CA LYS A 215 8.51 -15.88 1.55
C LYS A 215 8.87 -14.40 1.71
N SER A 216 8.50 -13.55 0.76
CA SER A 216 8.73 -12.10 0.82
C SER A 216 7.95 -11.47 1.97
N MET A 217 6.69 -11.85 2.19
CA MET A 217 5.87 -11.32 3.30
C MET A 217 6.38 -11.81 4.66
N GLU A 218 6.77 -13.08 4.79
CA GLU A 218 7.38 -13.64 6.00
C GLU A 218 8.70 -12.92 6.32
N ARG A 219 9.52 -12.65 5.30
CA ARG A 219 10.77 -11.88 5.44
C ARG A 219 10.51 -10.45 5.90
N LEU A 220 9.59 -9.72 5.28
CA LEU A 220 9.27 -8.34 5.68
C LEU A 220 8.76 -8.26 7.12
N LYS A 221 7.97 -9.25 7.55
CA LYS A 221 7.54 -9.36 8.94
C LYS A 221 8.74 -9.52 9.89
N GLN A 222 9.72 -10.39 9.55
CA GLN A 222 10.92 -10.65 10.35
C GLN A 222 11.87 -9.46 10.40
N LEU A 223 11.95 -8.64 9.35
CA LEU A 223 12.78 -7.44 9.28
C LEU A 223 12.27 -6.29 10.17
N GLY A 224 11.03 -6.37 10.65
CA GLY A 224 10.49 -5.43 11.63
C GLY A 224 11.36 -5.33 12.91
N PRO A 225 10.91 -4.60 13.91
CA PRO A 225 9.58 -4.00 14.06
C PRO A 225 9.34 -2.76 13.18
N TRP A 226 8.13 -2.61 12.66
CA TRP A 226 7.70 -1.46 11.86
C TRP A 226 6.69 -0.62 12.64
N ASP A 227 6.86 0.71 12.64
CA ASP A 227 5.93 1.63 13.30
C ASP A 227 4.84 2.12 12.35
N VAL A 228 5.20 2.24 11.06
CA VAL A 228 4.37 2.83 9.99
C VAL A 228 4.46 1.98 8.74
N MET A 229 3.34 1.83 8.05
CA MET A 229 3.28 1.24 6.71
C MET A 229 2.60 2.21 5.76
N LEU A 230 3.27 2.54 4.66
CA LEU A 230 2.81 3.38 3.57
C LEU A 230 2.85 2.57 2.28
N SER A 231 1.77 1.85 1.97
CA SER A 231 1.69 1.01 0.79
C SER A 231 1.57 1.83 -0.50
N ASN A 232 1.92 1.22 -1.62
CA ASN A 232 1.79 1.77 -2.96
C ASN A 232 0.34 1.77 -3.51
N HIS A 233 -0.63 1.19 -2.75
CA HIS A 233 -2.06 1.33 -2.99
C HIS A 233 -2.80 1.71 -1.71
N PRO A 234 -3.76 2.66 -1.75
CA PRO A 234 -4.40 3.23 -0.55
C PRO A 234 -5.14 2.23 0.33
N TRP A 235 -5.58 1.11 -0.25
CA TRP A 235 -6.34 0.06 0.43
C TRP A 235 -5.49 -1.14 0.89
N LEU A 236 -4.24 -1.26 0.41
CA LEU A 236 -3.33 -2.35 0.75
C LEU A 236 -2.43 -2.00 1.94
N MET A 237 -2.97 -1.31 2.92
CA MET A 237 -2.24 -0.94 4.13
C MET A 237 -3.11 -1.17 5.37
N PRO A 238 -2.51 -1.34 6.55
CA PRO A 238 -3.24 -1.62 7.78
C PRO A 238 -4.17 -0.47 8.21
N ARG A 239 -3.93 0.74 7.73
CA ARG A 239 -4.84 1.88 7.85
C ARG A 239 -4.93 2.58 6.52
N THR A 240 -6.15 2.78 6.03
CA THR A 240 -6.37 3.39 4.72
C THR A 240 -5.88 4.84 4.69
N LEU A 241 -5.55 5.31 3.49
CA LEU A 241 -5.14 6.71 3.31
C LEU A 241 -6.23 7.70 3.74
N ASP A 242 -7.51 7.34 3.54
CA ASP A 242 -8.65 8.14 3.99
C ASP A 242 -8.71 8.26 5.50
N ASP A 243 -8.48 7.16 6.22
CA ASP A 243 -8.46 7.17 7.68
C ASP A 243 -7.28 8.00 8.21
N ILE A 244 -6.13 7.93 7.55
CA ILE A 244 -4.97 8.77 7.88
C ILE A 244 -5.34 10.24 7.69
N GLN A 245 -5.88 10.62 6.55
CA GLN A 245 -6.25 12.02 6.25
C GLN A 245 -7.31 12.55 7.20
N LYS A 246 -8.36 11.77 7.49
CA LYS A 246 -9.40 12.13 8.48
C LYS A 246 -8.81 12.29 9.88
N GLY A 247 -7.92 11.36 10.27
CA GLY A 247 -7.26 11.41 11.56
C GLY A 247 -6.35 12.63 11.72
N LEU A 248 -5.66 13.05 10.65
CA LEU A 248 -4.84 14.27 10.65
C LEU A 248 -5.69 15.53 10.79
N ALA A 249 -6.82 15.62 10.09
CA ALA A 249 -7.73 16.77 10.17
C ALA A 249 -8.35 16.95 11.56
N ASN A 250 -8.55 15.86 12.30
CA ASN A 250 -9.17 15.84 13.62
C ASN A 250 -8.15 15.60 14.74
N ARG A 251 -6.87 15.80 14.49
CA ARG A 251 -5.81 15.48 15.44
C ARG A 251 -5.80 16.45 16.62
N ALA A 252 -6.54 16.08 17.66
CA ALA A 252 -6.55 16.79 18.94
C ALA A 252 -5.44 16.34 19.91
N THR A 253 -4.76 15.22 19.68
CA THR A 253 -3.83 14.59 20.63
C THR A 253 -2.66 13.83 19.99
N ALA A 254 -1.78 13.40 20.84
CA ALA A 254 -0.40 12.98 20.73
C ALA A 254 -0.05 11.90 19.68
N THR A 255 -0.90 10.97 19.32
CA THR A 255 -0.52 9.86 18.44
C THR A 255 -0.88 10.15 16.98
N HIS A 256 0.11 10.07 16.11
CA HIS A 256 -0.09 10.24 14.66
C HIS A 256 -0.98 9.11 14.09
N PRO A 257 -2.01 9.41 13.27
CA PRO A 257 -2.97 8.39 12.81
C PRO A 257 -2.34 7.26 11.98
N ALA A 258 -1.22 7.51 11.30
CA ALA A 258 -0.50 6.48 10.54
C ALA A 258 0.48 5.66 11.40
N VAL A 259 0.77 6.06 12.63
CA VAL A 259 1.62 5.30 13.55
C VAL A 259 0.76 4.24 14.23
N LEU A 260 0.84 3.02 13.75
CA LEU A 260 0.11 1.87 14.29
C LEU A 260 0.93 1.09 15.31
N GLY A 261 2.24 1.17 15.20
CA GLY A 261 3.19 0.43 16.01
C GLY A 261 3.38 -1.03 15.59
N PRO A 262 4.42 -1.68 16.13
CA PRO A 262 4.87 -2.98 15.66
C PRO A 262 3.85 -4.10 15.78
N ALA A 263 3.05 -4.13 16.84
CA ALA A 263 2.07 -5.18 17.07
C ALA A 263 1.00 -5.20 15.97
N LYS A 264 0.42 -4.04 15.65
CA LYS A 264 -0.64 -3.94 14.63
C LYS A 264 -0.13 -4.23 13.23
N ILE A 265 1.09 -3.80 12.91
CA ILE A 265 1.69 -4.09 11.61
C ILE A 265 2.05 -5.58 11.50
N SER A 266 2.52 -6.19 12.60
CA SER A 266 2.75 -7.64 12.63
C SER A 266 1.45 -8.43 12.43
N GLU A 267 0.35 -8.05 13.09
CA GLU A 267 -0.98 -8.64 12.87
C GLU A 267 -1.41 -8.54 11.39
N TRP A 268 -1.16 -7.40 10.75
CA TRP A 268 -1.47 -7.22 9.34
C TRP A 268 -0.64 -8.16 8.44
N PHE A 269 0.67 -8.31 8.71
CA PHE A 269 1.49 -9.28 8.00
C PHE A 269 0.98 -10.71 8.19
N ASP A 270 0.53 -11.07 9.41
CA ASP A 270 -0.07 -12.39 9.66
C ASP A 270 -1.32 -12.62 8.82
N ALA A 271 -2.16 -11.60 8.66
CA ALA A 271 -3.34 -11.70 7.80
C ALA A 271 -2.96 -11.91 6.33
N VAL A 272 -2.00 -11.16 5.81
CA VAL A 272 -1.49 -11.33 4.42
C VAL A 272 -0.89 -12.72 4.22
N ILE A 273 -0.03 -13.16 5.14
CA ILE A 273 0.62 -14.47 5.12
C ILE A 273 -0.43 -15.59 5.14
N ASN A 274 -1.45 -15.48 6.00
CA ASN A 274 -2.52 -16.48 6.09
C ASN A 274 -3.35 -16.57 4.81
N VAL A 275 -3.74 -15.44 4.22
CA VAL A 275 -4.45 -15.40 2.93
C VAL A 275 -3.58 -16.01 1.82
N THR A 276 -2.29 -15.70 1.80
CA THR A 276 -1.36 -16.27 0.82
C THR A 276 -1.19 -17.79 0.99
N LYS A 277 -1.13 -18.29 2.21
CA LYS A 277 -1.11 -19.75 2.49
C LYS A 277 -2.39 -20.45 2.04
N GLN A 278 -3.55 -19.81 2.23
CA GLN A 278 -4.83 -20.34 1.73
C GLN A 278 -4.85 -20.40 0.20
N LYS A 279 -4.36 -19.33 -0.46
CA LYS A 279 -4.22 -19.28 -1.92
C LYS A 279 -3.31 -20.41 -2.43
N LEU A 280 -2.16 -20.60 -1.80
CA LEU A 280 -1.22 -21.67 -2.12
C LEU A 280 -1.83 -23.06 -1.94
N ALA A 281 -2.56 -23.31 -0.85
CA ALA A 281 -3.25 -24.58 -0.58
C ALA A 281 -4.37 -24.87 -1.60
N ALA A 282 -4.97 -23.83 -2.17
CA ALA A 282 -5.98 -23.93 -3.22
C ALA A 282 -5.37 -24.09 -4.65
N GLY A 283 -4.05 -24.14 -4.78
CA GLY A 283 -3.37 -24.23 -6.07
C GLY A 283 -3.45 -22.95 -6.90
N GLN A 284 -3.58 -21.81 -6.24
CA GLN A 284 -3.76 -20.48 -6.86
C GLN A 284 -2.51 -19.60 -6.70
#